data_dc39129414cf24273149d946ea3914d8
#
_entry.id   dc39129414cf24273149d946ea3914d8
#
_cell.length_a   1.000
_cell.length_b   1.000
_cell.length_c   1.000
_cell.angle_alpha   90.00
_cell.angle_beta   90.00
_cell.angle_gamma   90.00
#
_symmetry.space_group_name_H-M   'P 1'
#
loop_
_entity.id
_entity.type
_entity.pdbx_description
1 polymer ?
#
loop_
_entity_poly.entity_id
_entity_poly.type
_entity_poly.pdbx_seq_one_letter_code
_entity_poly.pdbx_strand_id
1 'polypeptide(L)'
;MQPIRRYARQLRYQMTPEENLLWYQLRSRRFATFKFRRQHPVGLYIVDFACCAARLVIELDGGQHEMQKGYDERRTKYLNEQGWRVRRFWNNELRENLEGVLTVILQDLSEL
;
A
#
# COMPACT_ATOMS: atom_id res chain seq x y z
N MET A 1 -24.05 8.78 -0.23
CA MET A 1 -22.86 9.56 -0.56
C MET A 1 -21.59 8.81 -0.18
N GLN A 2 -20.56 8.86 -1.01
CA GLN A 2 -19.32 8.14 -0.76
C GLN A 2 -18.11 9.06 -0.98
N PRO A 3 -17.89 10.06 -0.08
CA PRO A 3 -16.78 11.00 -0.29
C PRO A 3 -15.42 10.32 -0.37
N ILE A 4 -15.19 9.29 0.48
CA ILE A 4 -13.90 8.60 0.50
C ILE A 4 -13.67 7.82 -0.79
N ARG A 5 -14.69 7.22 -1.38
CA ARG A 5 -14.56 6.51 -2.66
C ARG A 5 -14.27 7.48 -3.79
N ARG A 6 -14.93 8.64 -3.79
CA ARG A 6 -14.68 9.67 -4.78
C ARG A 6 -13.25 10.18 -4.68
N TYR A 7 -12.80 10.43 -3.47
CA TYR A 7 -11.44 10.89 -3.23
C TYR A 7 -10.42 9.83 -3.66
N ALA A 8 -10.67 8.57 -3.33
CA ALA A 8 -9.81 7.48 -3.77
C ALA A 8 -9.70 7.42 -5.30
N ARG A 9 -10.82 7.62 -5.99
CA ARG A 9 -10.82 7.65 -7.45
C ARG A 9 -9.95 8.78 -7.99
N GLN A 10 -10.05 9.96 -7.38
CA GLN A 10 -9.20 11.10 -7.77
C GLN A 10 -7.73 10.77 -7.56
N LEU A 11 -7.39 10.16 -6.43
CA LEU A 11 -6.01 9.82 -6.12
C LEU A 11 -5.40 8.84 -7.12
N ARG A 12 -6.21 7.95 -7.70
CA ARG A 12 -5.71 7.02 -8.72
C ARG A 12 -5.17 7.73 -9.95
N TYR A 13 -5.66 8.92 -10.24
CA TYR A 13 -5.18 9.73 -11.35
C TYR A 13 -4.01 10.63 -10.97
N GLN A 14 -3.66 10.67 -9.69
CA GLN A 14 -2.62 11.54 -9.15
C GLN A 14 -1.51 10.75 -8.47
N MET A 15 -1.33 9.50 -8.87
CA MET A 15 -0.32 8.65 -8.25
C MET A 15 1.09 9.15 -8.57
N THR A 16 1.98 9.01 -7.57
CA THR A 16 3.38 9.39 -7.74
C THR A 16 4.07 8.43 -8.70
N PRO A 17 5.26 8.81 -9.23
CA PRO A 17 6.03 7.87 -10.05
C PRO A 17 6.36 6.57 -9.33
N GLU A 18 6.66 6.64 -8.02
CA GLU A 18 6.95 5.45 -7.23
C GLU A 18 5.73 4.55 -7.10
N GLU A 19 4.57 5.14 -6.86
CA GLU A 19 3.32 4.39 -6.78
C GLU A 19 3.01 3.72 -8.11
N ASN A 20 3.21 4.42 -9.22
CA ASN A 20 2.99 3.83 -10.54
C ASN A 20 3.97 2.70 -10.82
N LEU A 21 5.23 2.86 -10.42
CA LEU A 21 6.24 1.82 -10.60
C LEU A 21 5.83 0.54 -9.85
N LEU A 22 5.45 0.68 -8.59
CA LEU A 22 5.04 -0.49 -7.80
C LEU A 22 3.73 -1.08 -8.32
N TRP A 23 2.77 -0.24 -8.69
CA TRP A 23 1.49 -0.71 -9.22
C TRP A 23 1.68 -1.57 -10.46
N TYR A 24 2.56 -1.15 -11.37
CA TYR A 24 2.87 -1.92 -12.56
C TYR A 24 3.37 -3.32 -12.20
N GLN A 25 4.24 -3.42 -11.20
CA GLN A 25 4.78 -4.70 -10.75
C GLN A 25 3.72 -5.57 -10.09
N LEU A 26 2.87 -4.98 -9.27
CA LEU A 26 1.83 -5.73 -8.55
C LEU A 26 0.77 -6.30 -9.50
N ARG A 27 0.67 -5.78 -10.70
CA ARG A 27 -0.24 -6.29 -11.73
C ARG A 27 0.42 -7.30 -12.66
N SER A 28 1.70 -7.58 -12.49
CA SER A 28 2.44 -8.47 -13.37
C SER A 28 2.15 -9.93 -13.03
N ARG A 29 2.65 -10.83 -13.90
CA ARG A 29 2.49 -12.28 -13.72
C ARG A 29 3.02 -12.77 -12.38
N ARG A 30 4.07 -12.13 -11.88
CA ARG A 30 4.69 -12.50 -10.61
C ARG A 30 3.69 -12.54 -9.46
N PHE A 31 2.66 -11.67 -9.54
CA PHE A 31 1.62 -11.56 -8.52
C PHE A 31 0.25 -12.02 -9.04
N ALA A 32 0.22 -12.84 -10.09
CA ALA A 32 -1.03 -13.16 -10.79
C ALA A 32 -2.10 -13.83 -9.92
N THR A 33 -1.67 -14.59 -8.90
CA THR A 33 -2.61 -15.25 -7.99
C THR A 33 -3.15 -14.31 -6.91
N PHE A 34 -2.61 -13.10 -6.83
CA PHE A 34 -3.00 -12.12 -5.82
C PHE A 34 -3.55 -10.89 -6.51
N LYS A 35 -4.76 -10.50 -6.13
CA LYS A 35 -5.38 -9.31 -6.70
C LYS A 35 -5.13 -8.12 -5.79
N PHE A 36 -4.39 -7.16 -6.30
CA PHE A 36 -4.14 -5.91 -5.59
C PHE A 36 -5.08 -4.81 -6.07
N ARG A 37 -5.42 -3.92 -5.15
CA ARG A 37 -6.14 -2.69 -5.43
C ARG A 37 -5.25 -1.52 -5.05
N ARG A 38 -5.35 -0.43 -5.79
CA ARG A 38 -4.59 0.79 -5.50
C ARG A 38 -5.51 1.84 -4.92
N GLN A 39 -4.96 2.71 -4.05
CA GLN A 39 -5.70 3.78 -3.43
C GLN A 39 -7.04 3.27 -2.91
N HIS A 40 -6.95 2.31 -2.01
CA HIS A 40 -8.10 1.52 -1.55
C HIS A 40 -8.61 2.06 -0.22
N PRO A 41 -9.91 2.42 -0.13
CA PRO A 41 -10.47 2.87 1.16
C PRO A 41 -10.58 1.72 2.17
N VAL A 42 -10.13 2.00 3.39
CA VAL A 42 -10.34 1.13 4.54
C VAL A 42 -10.82 2.04 5.67
N GLY A 43 -12.12 1.99 5.97
CA GLY A 43 -12.72 2.93 6.90
C GLY A 43 -12.58 4.34 6.38
N LEU A 44 -11.99 5.22 7.18
CA LEU A 44 -11.76 6.62 6.83
C LEU A 44 -10.39 6.86 6.21
N TYR A 45 -9.61 5.81 6.00
CA TYR A 45 -8.28 5.91 5.44
C TYR A 45 -8.26 5.39 4.01
N ILE A 46 -7.31 5.89 3.23
CA ILE A 46 -7.04 5.36 1.89
C ILE A 46 -5.62 4.82 1.93
N VAL A 47 -5.47 3.52 1.65
CA VAL A 47 -4.16 2.87 1.64
C VAL A 47 -3.62 2.82 0.21
N ASP A 48 -2.30 2.86 0.07
CA ASP A 48 -1.70 2.89 -1.27
C ASP A 48 -2.06 1.65 -2.06
N PHE A 49 -1.83 0.47 -1.49
CA PHE A 49 -2.16 -0.80 -2.14
C PHE A 49 -2.71 -1.78 -1.12
N ALA A 50 -3.66 -2.58 -1.55
CA ALA A 50 -4.25 -3.60 -0.69
C ALA A 50 -4.52 -4.88 -1.45
N CYS A 51 -4.14 -6.01 -0.83
CA CYS A 51 -4.58 -7.32 -1.27
C CYS A 51 -5.60 -7.81 -0.25
N CYS A 52 -6.87 -7.77 -0.62
CA CYS A 52 -7.94 -8.06 0.33
C CYS A 52 -7.94 -9.52 0.77
N ALA A 53 -7.62 -10.45 -0.13
CA ALA A 53 -7.58 -11.86 0.20
C ALA A 53 -6.51 -12.18 1.25
N ALA A 54 -5.36 -11.51 1.18
CA ALA A 54 -4.26 -11.71 2.12
C ALA A 54 -4.31 -10.76 3.31
N ARG A 55 -5.22 -9.80 3.28
CA ARG A 55 -5.29 -8.75 4.30
C ARG A 55 -3.95 -8.03 4.46
N LEU A 56 -3.33 -7.72 3.34
CA LEU A 56 -2.04 -7.05 3.32
C LEU A 56 -2.17 -5.68 2.70
N VAL A 57 -1.70 -4.67 3.42
CA VAL A 57 -1.60 -3.29 2.96
C VAL A 57 -0.13 -2.97 2.71
N ILE A 58 0.16 -2.34 1.57
CA ILE A 58 1.50 -1.88 1.25
C ILE A 58 1.45 -0.36 1.10
N GLU A 59 2.39 0.30 1.76
CA GLU A 59 2.47 1.76 1.76
C GLU A 59 3.85 2.21 1.35
N LEU A 60 3.90 3.26 0.55
CA LEU A 60 5.14 3.92 0.16
C LEU A 60 5.27 5.24 0.92
N ASP A 61 6.47 5.50 1.40
CA ASP A 61 6.74 6.63 2.28
C ASP A 61 7.84 7.51 1.69
N GLY A 62 7.54 8.80 1.56
CA GLY A 62 8.47 9.76 0.98
C GLY A 62 9.50 10.32 1.93
N GLY A 63 9.42 10.00 3.23
CA GLY A 63 10.41 10.43 4.21
C GLY A 63 10.17 11.78 4.86
N GLN A 64 8.96 12.33 4.80
CA GLN A 64 8.65 13.65 5.36
C GLN A 64 7.73 13.55 6.57
N HIS A 65 8.05 12.68 7.54
CA HIS A 65 7.00 12.23 8.46
C HIS A 65 7.20 12.42 9.94
N GLU A 66 8.21 13.14 10.39
CA GLU A 66 8.34 13.35 11.81
C GLU A 66 7.10 14.03 12.40
N MET A 67 6.52 14.97 11.67
CA MET A 67 5.33 15.69 12.11
C MET A 67 4.06 14.87 12.03
N GLN A 68 4.07 13.77 11.28
CA GLN A 68 2.91 12.92 11.08
C GLN A 68 3.01 11.57 11.79
N LYS A 69 4.03 11.39 12.60
CA LYS A 69 4.29 10.10 13.24
C LYS A 69 3.11 9.60 14.07
N GLY A 70 2.52 10.47 14.86
CA GLY A 70 1.36 10.09 15.69
C GLY A 70 0.16 9.68 14.85
N TYR A 71 -0.09 10.41 13.76
CA TYR A 71 -1.15 10.08 12.82
C TYR A 71 -0.90 8.73 12.18
N ASP A 72 0.34 8.47 11.74
CA ASP A 72 0.71 7.21 11.11
C ASP A 72 0.56 6.03 12.07
N GLU A 73 0.91 6.23 13.34
CA GLU A 73 0.75 5.20 14.35
C GLU A 73 -0.71 4.86 14.60
N ARG A 74 -1.58 5.87 14.69
CA ARG A 74 -3.02 5.66 14.87
C ARG A 74 -3.62 4.96 13.66
N ARG A 75 -3.20 5.33 12.48
CA ARG A 75 -3.65 4.72 11.23
C ARG A 75 -3.26 3.25 11.17
N THR A 76 -2.00 2.95 11.48
CA THR A 76 -1.50 1.57 11.48
C THR A 76 -2.23 0.74 12.53
N LYS A 77 -2.43 1.29 13.73
CA LYS A 77 -3.17 0.60 14.78
C LYS A 77 -4.59 0.27 14.32
N TYR A 78 -5.27 1.23 13.71
CA TYR A 78 -6.61 1.00 13.19
C TYR A 78 -6.61 -0.14 12.16
N LEU A 79 -5.68 -0.10 11.21
CA LEU A 79 -5.59 -1.12 10.17
C LEU A 79 -5.34 -2.50 10.78
N ASN A 80 -4.43 -2.58 11.74
CA ASN A 80 -4.14 -3.85 12.43
C ASN A 80 -5.37 -4.37 13.17
N GLU A 81 -6.12 -3.49 13.81
CA GLU A 81 -7.35 -3.87 14.52
C GLU A 81 -8.41 -4.39 13.56
N GLN A 82 -8.40 -3.92 12.31
CA GLN A 82 -9.30 -4.41 11.27
C GLN A 82 -8.79 -5.67 10.59
N GLY A 83 -7.70 -6.24 11.08
CA GLY A 83 -7.17 -7.48 10.56
C GLY A 83 -6.19 -7.34 9.41
N TRP A 84 -5.72 -6.14 9.15
CA TRP A 84 -4.76 -5.90 8.08
C TRP A 84 -3.32 -5.93 8.61
N ARG A 85 -2.42 -6.54 7.83
CA ARG A 85 -0.99 -6.40 8.05
C ARG A 85 -0.53 -5.22 7.20
N VAL A 86 0.39 -4.41 7.71
CA VAL A 86 0.87 -3.22 7.00
C VAL A 86 2.36 -3.36 6.76
N ARG A 87 2.76 -3.25 5.49
CA ARG A 87 4.17 -3.26 5.08
C ARG A 87 4.49 -1.92 4.45
N ARG A 88 5.51 -1.24 4.98
CA ARG A 88 5.94 0.05 4.45
C ARG A 88 7.32 -0.05 3.84
N PHE A 89 7.49 0.71 2.74
CA PHE A 89 8.78 0.86 2.09
C PHE A 89 9.02 2.34 1.85
N TRP A 90 10.28 2.76 1.96
CA TRP A 90 10.66 4.09 1.54
C TRP A 90 10.66 4.17 0.02
N ASN A 91 10.35 5.35 -0.52
CA ASN A 91 10.38 5.55 -1.97
C ASN A 91 11.76 5.26 -2.57
N ASN A 92 12.82 5.70 -1.88
CA ASN A 92 14.17 5.44 -2.37
C ASN A 92 14.53 3.96 -2.28
N GLU A 93 14.04 3.26 -1.28
CA GLU A 93 14.22 1.82 -1.16
C GLU A 93 13.62 1.09 -2.37
N LEU A 94 12.41 1.48 -2.75
CA LEU A 94 11.75 0.93 -3.92
C LEU A 94 12.57 1.15 -5.19
N ARG A 95 13.10 2.36 -5.37
CA ARG A 95 13.87 2.70 -6.56
C ARG A 95 15.21 1.96 -6.61
N GLU A 96 15.89 1.87 -5.48
CA GLU A 96 17.24 1.34 -5.41
C GLU A 96 17.26 -0.18 -5.35
N ASN A 97 16.19 -0.80 -4.86
CA ASN A 97 16.16 -2.24 -4.66
C ASN A 97 14.75 -2.80 -4.94
N LEU A 98 14.28 -2.57 -6.16
CA LEU A 98 12.96 -3.03 -6.56
C LEU A 98 12.76 -4.53 -6.34
N GLU A 99 13.75 -5.34 -6.75
CA GLU A 99 13.63 -6.79 -6.59
C GLU A 99 13.55 -7.22 -5.14
N GLY A 100 14.28 -6.57 -4.26
CA GLY A 100 14.19 -6.84 -2.82
C GLY A 100 12.82 -6.52 -2.27
N VAL A 101 12.25 -5.38 -2.68
CA VAL A 101 10.91 -4.99 -2.26
C VAL A 101 9.87 -6.03 -2.72
N LEU A 102 9.94 -6.42 -3.99
CA LEU A 102 8.98 -7.40 -4.54
C LEU A 102 9.12 -8.76 -3.85
N THR A 103 10.35 -9.15 -3.51
CA THR A 103 10.59 -10.40 -2.79
C THR A 103 9.95 -10.38 -1.40
N VAL A 104 10.09 -9.26 -0.68
CA VAL A 104 9.46 -9.12 0.64
C VAL A 104 7.95 -9.20 0.52
N ILE A 105 7.36 -8.56 -0.48
CA ILE A 105 5.91 -8.60 -0.68
C ILE A 105 5.44 -10.05 -0.94
N LEU A 106 6.16 -10.77 -1.79
CA LEU A 106 5.83 -12.18 -2.06
C LEU A 106 5.93 -13.04 -0.80
N GLN A 107 6.93 -12.80 0.02
CA GLN A 107 7.08 -13.52 1.29
C GLN A 107 5.89 -13.24 2.22
N ASP A 108 5.50 -11.96 2.33
CA ASP A 108 4.35 -11.59 3.15
C ASP A 108 3.07 -12.26 2.67
N LEU A 109 2.88 -12.33 1.35
CA LEU A 109 1.70 -13.00 0.78
C LEU A 109 1.71 -14.50 1.03
N SER A 110 2.90 -15.10 1.14
CA SER A 110 3.04 -16.54 1.35
C SER A 110 2.88 -16.96 2.80
N GLU A 111 2.81 -16.02 3.73
CA GLU A 111 2.70 -16.28 5.17
C GLU A 111 1.25 -16.29 5.66
N LEU A 112 0.34 -16.62 4.82
CA LEU A 112 -1.08 -16.66 5.16
C LEU A 112 -1.46 -17.85 6.05
#